data_a3024b725d574f8f7cade680ea29d9ba
#
_entry.id   a3024b725d574f8f7cade680ea29d9ba
#
_cell.length_a   1.000
_cell.length_b   1.000
_cell.length_c   1.000
_cell.angle_alpha   90.00
_cell.angle_beta   90.00
_cell.angle_gamma   90.00
#
_symmetry.space_group_name_H-M   'P 1'
#
loop_
_entity.id
_entity.type
_entity.pdbx_description
1 polymer ?
#
loop_
_entity_poly.entity_id
_entity_poly.type
_entity_poly.pdbx_seq_one_letter_code
_entity_poly.pdbx_strand_id
1 'polypeptide(L)'
;MSSAVVVSSENLDGQQQSSSTPASPAAEKVNLLGMSRAQLEKFFEDIGEKKFRAGQVMKWIHQYFVTDFAEMTNISGKLRAKLEQICEIKAPEVVHRHYSKDGTRKWVFRVGEGSGSLVETVLIPAEDKTGSRKTLCISSQVGCALDCSFCSTGKQGFQRDLTPDEIIGQLWMANYSYMEEVPVAERERSVTNVVMMGMGEPLLNYDAVLSSMHIMLDDFAFGMSKRRVTLSTSGVVPKIDQLAQDIDVALAISLHAPNDELRNELVPINKKYPLAQLIAACQRYIAKDGNESARKHVTIEYVMLEGVNDQPEHAQQLLKLLKNLPSKINLIPFNPFPHAPYGRSSRNRIISFQKTLSDAGFVCTIRQTRGDDIDAACGQLVGQVADRTRRAEQWQKKVAQRQEILRTQG
;
A
#
# COMPACT_ATOMS: atom_id res chain seq x y z
N MET A 1 -29.20 52.49 -55.03
CA MET A 1 -29.17 51.71 -56.28
C MET A 1 -29.00 50.25 -55.84
N SER A 2 -30.13 49.57 -55.73
CA SER A 2 -30.65 48.59 -56.68
C SER A 2 -29.72 47.37 -56.78
N SER A 3 -30.07 46.14 -56.58
CA SER A 3 -31.34 45.44 -56.85
C SER A 3 -31.38 44.15 -56.05
N ALA A 4 -32.57 43.76 -55.65
CA ALA A 4 -32.96 42.43 -55.23
C ALA A 4 -33.06 41.50 -56.43
N VAL A 5 -32.76 40.18 -56.25
CA VAL A 5 -33.33 39.10 -57.05
C VAL A 5 -33.74 37.95 -56.12
N VAL A 6 -35.03 37.68 -56.15
CA VAL A 6 -35.75 36.51 -55.63
C VAL A 6 -35.76 35.43 -56.72
N VAL A 7 -35.53 34.17 -56.40
CA VAL A 7 -36.12 32.98 -57.07
C VAL A 7 -36.10 31.80 -56.10
N SER A 8 -37.24 31.41 -55.62
CA SER A 8 -38.12 30.23 -55.69
C SER A 8 -37.52 28.84 -55.47
N SER A 9 -38.02 28.23 -54.42
CA SER A 9 -38.57 26.87 -54.12
C SER A 9 -38.37 25.73 -55.15
N GLU A 10 -38.08 24.58 -54.53
CA GLU A 10 -38.40 23.17 -54.84
C GLU A 10 -37.14 22.30 -54.60
N ASN A 11 -37.06 21.17 -53.88
CA ASN A 11 -37.99 20.08 -53.70
C ASN A 11 -37.51 19.22 -52.49
N LEU A 12 -38.46 18.59 -51.88
CA LEU A 12 -38.40 17.47 -50.95
C LEU A 12 -37.59 16.29 -51.50
N ASP A 13 -36.64 15.77 -50.71
CA ASP A 13 -36.38 14.33 -50.76
C ASP A 13 -35.97 13.82 -49.37
N GLY A 14 -36.66 12.78 -48.95
CA GLY A 14 -36.59 12.20 -47.62
C GLY A 14 -35.24 11.50 -47.35
N GLN A 15 -34.52 11.96 -46.34
CA GLN A 15 -33.50 11.18 -45.72
C GLN A 15 -34.09 10.46 -44.50
N GLN A 16 -34.24 9.12 -44.66
CA GLN A 16 -34.51 8.20 -43.56
C GLN A 16 -33.43 8.38 -42.50
N GLN A 17 -33.81 8.91 -41.35
CA GLN A 17 -33.02 8.84 -40.14
C GLN A 17 -32.93 7.36 -39.71
N SER A 18 -31.80 6.72 -39.99
CA SER A 18 -31.43 5.46 -39.35
C SER A 18 -31.27 5.73 -37.86
N SER A 19 -32.24 5.30 -37.06
CA SER A 19 -32.16 5.25 -35.61
C SER A 19 -31.09 4.23 -35.22
N SER A 20 -29.84 4.67 -35.06
CA SER A 20 -28.83 3.90 -34.37
C SER A 20 -29.23 3.85 -32.90
N THR A 21 -29.84 2.76 -32.49
CA THR A 21 -29.99 2.41 -31.05
C THR A 21 -28.61 2.48 -30.44
N PRO A 22 -28.38 3.24 -29.34
CA PRO A 22 -27.11 3.22 -28.65
C PRO A 22 -26.86 1.78 -28.21
N ALA A 23 -25.70 1.23 -28.59
CA ALA A 23 -25.25 -0.07 -28.12
C ALA A 23 -25.31 -0.07 -26.58
N SER A 24 -26.01 -1.07 -26.03
CA SER A 24 -26.04 -1.33 -24.60
C SER A 24 -24.59 -1.33 -24.09
N PRO A 25 -24.24 -0.63 -22.98
CA PRO A 25 -22.89 -0.67 -22.47
C PRO A 25 -22.48 -2.13 -22.29
N ALA A 26 -21.35 -2.50 -22.88
CA ALA A 26 -20.79 -3.84 -22.73
C ALA A 26 -20.70 -4.13 -21.23
N ALA A 27 -21.21 -5.27 -20.78
CA ALA A 27 -21.13 -5.66 -19.38
C ALA A 27 -19.66 -5.60 -18.93
N GLU A 28 -19.40 -4.90 -17.82
CA GLU A 28 -18.06 -4.73 -17.28
C GLU A 28 -17.46 -6.13 -16.97
N LYS A 29 -16.27 -6.40 -17.50
CA LYS A 29 -15.60 -7.68 -17.30
C LYS A 29 -15.11 -7.80 -15.85
N VAL A 30 -15.18 -9.00 -15.31
CA VAL A 30 -14.71 -9.29 -13.95
C VAL A 30 -13.19 -9.40 -13.95
N ASN A 31 -12.51 -8.54 -13.16
CA ASN A 31 -11.07 -8.62 -13.01
C ASN A 31 -10.67 -9.76 -12.04
N LEU A 32 -10.03 -10.80 -12.55
CA LEU A 32 -9.62 -11.97 -11.77
C LEU A 32 -8.37 -11.74 -10.93
N LEU A 33 -7.60 -10.69 -11.19
CA LEU A 33 -6.30 -10.41 -10.53
C LEU A 33 -6.43 -10.28 -9.00
N GLY A 34 -7.49 -9.63 -8.53
CA GLY A 34 -7.72 -9.36 -7.10
C GLY A 34 -8.52 -10.43 -6.35
N MET A 35 -8.85 -11.55 -6.99
CA MET A 35 -9.66 -12.60 -6.37
C MET A 35 -8.81 -13.58 -5.57
N SER A 36 -9.13 -13.75 -4.30
CA SER A 36 -8.59 -14.86 -3.48
C SER A 36 -9.04 -16.21 -4.02
N ARG A 37 -8.38 -17.32 -3.60
CA ARG A 37 -8.77 -18.67 -4.02
C ARG A 37 -10.24 -18.95 -3.75
N ALA A 38 -10.73 -18.63 -2.58
CA ALA A 38 -12.14 -18.85 -2.21
C ALA A 38 -13.11 -18.08 -3.10
N GLN A 39 -12.77 -16.84 -3.47
CA GLN A 39 -13.57 -16.03 -4.39
C GLN A 39 -13.54 -16.61 -5.81
N LEU A 40 -12.36 -17.05 -6.30
CA LEU A 40 -12.24 -17.71 -7.59
C LEU A 40 -12.99 -19.05 -7.63
N GLU A 41 -12.91 -19.87 -6.58
CA GLU A 41 -13.67 -21.13 -6.49
C GLU A 41 -15.16 -20.88 -6.61
N LYS A 42 -15.68 -19.89 -5.85
CA LYS A 42 -17.09 -19.49 -5.95
C LYS A 42 -17.42 -18.97 -7.35
N PHE A 43 -16.61 -18.11 -7.92
CA PHE A 43 -16.80 -17.58 -9.27
C PHE A 43 -16.89 -18.71 -10.32
N PHE A 44 -16.00 -19.72 -10.25
CA PHE A 44 -16.06 -20.86 -11.17
C PHE A 44 -17.33 -21.70 -10.99
N GLU A 45 -17.79 -21.91 -9.74
CA GLU A 45 -19.08 -22.56 -9.49
C GLU A 45 -20.25 -21.76 -10.08
N ASP A 46 -20.27 -20.45 -9.87
CA ASP A 46 -21.34 -19.57 -10.36
C ASP A 46 -21.44 -19.57 -11.91
N ILE A 47 -20.32 -19.78 -12.60
CA ILE A 47 -20.31 -19.93 -14.07
C ILE A 47 -20.46 -21.40 -14.54
N GLY A 48 -20.75 -22.35 -13.64
CA GLY A 48 -20.98 -23.78 -13.97
C GLY A 48 -19.70 -24.58 -14.21
N GLU A 49 -18.56 -24.13 -13.70
CA GLU A 49 -17.28 -24.82 -13.80
C GLU A 49 -16.85 -25.43 -12.47
N LYS A 50 -15.87 -26.34 -12.50
CA LYS A 50 -15.38 -27.02 -11.29
C LYS A 50 -14.43 -26.12 -10.49
N LYS A 51 -14.51 -26.13 -9.14
CA LYS A 51 -13.67 -25.37 -8.19
C LYS A 51 -12.17 -25.46 -8.45
N PHE A 52 -11.66 -26.63 -8.82
CA PHE A 52 -10.21 -26.79 -9.03
C PHE A 52 -9.65 -25.91 -10.15
N ARG A 53 -10.52 -25.38 -11.04
CA ARG A 53 -10.13 -24.41 -12.09
C ARG A 53 -9.57 -23.13 -11.50
N ALA A 54 -10.06 -22.74 -10.30
CA ALA A 54 -9.54 -21.58 -9.56
C ALA A 54 -8.02 -21.67 -9.35
N GLY A 55 -7.51 -22.79 -8.82
CA GLY A 55 -6.07 -22.98 -8.63
C GLY A 55 -5.26 -22.97 -9.93
N GLN A 56 -5.83 -23.53 -11.04
CA GLN A 56 -5.17 -23.49 -12.34
C GLN A 56 -5.03 -22.05 -12.86
N VAL A 57 -6.13 -21.29 -12.85
CA VAL A 57 -6.13 -19.90 -13.34
C VAL A 57 -5.27 -19.01 -12.44
N MET A 58 -5.39 -19.18 -11.12
CA MET A 58 -4.58 -18.44 -10.14
C MET A 58 -3.08 -18.61 -10.37
N LYS A 59 -2.65 -19.84 -10.69
CA LYS A 59 -1.26 -20.14 -11.03
C LYS A 59 -0.80 -19.41 -12.30
N TRP A 60 -1.61 -19.39 -13.34
CA TRP A 60 -1.29 -18.64 -14.55
C TRP A 60 -1.15 -17.15 -14.31
N ILE A 61 -2.06 -16.56 -13.52
CA ILE A 61 -2.06 -15.13 -13.22
C ILE A 61 -0.83 -14.76 -12.37
N HIS A 62 -0.57 -15.47 -11.26
CA HIS A 62 0.33 -15.00 -10.22
C HIS A 62 1.71 -15.65 -10.21
N GLN A 63 1.87 -16.86 -10.79
CA GLN A 63 3.18 -17.51 -10.89
C GLN A 63 3.80 -17.31 -12.27
N TYR A 64 2.98 -17.42 -13.33
CA TYR A 64 3.46 -17.24 -14.70
C TYR A 64 3.26 -15.81 -15.23
N PHE A 65 2.55 -14.94 -14.48
CA PHE A 65 2.32 -13.54 -14.85
C PHE A 65 1.71 -13.38 -16.25
N VAL A 66 0.71 -14.21 -16.55
CA VAL A 66 -0.01 -14.24 -17.82
C VAL A 66 -1.30 -13.43 -17.69
N THR A 67 -1.58 -12.60 -18.68
CA THR A 67 -2.80 -11.79 -18.79
C THR A 67 -3.73 -12.23 -19.91
N ASP A 68 -3.22 -13.00 -20.89
CA ASP A 68 -3.98 -13.55 -21.99
C ASP A 68 -4.46 -14.97 -21.66
N PHE A 69 -5.77 -15.19 -21.64
CA PHE A 69 -6.34 -16.51 -21.42
C PHE A 69 -5.92 -17.55 -22.48
N ALA A 70 -5.56 -17.12 -23.69
CA ALA A 70 -5.08 -17.99 -24.75
C ALA A 70 -3.81 -18.74 -24.39
N GLU A 71 -2.95 -18.15 -23.54
CA GLU A 71 -1.70 -18.77 -23.08
C GLU A 71 -1.91 -19.87 -22.03
N MET A 72 -3.09 -19.99 -21.43
CA MET A 72 -3.41 -20.93 -20.35
C MET A 72 -3.64 -22.35 -20.90
N THR A 73 -2.57 -23.02 -21.36
CA THR A 73 -2.62 -24.25 -22.15
C THR A 73 -3.26 -25.46 -21.46
N ASN A 74 -3.28 -25.52 -20.13
CA ASN A 74 -3.94 -26.59 -19.36
C ASN A 74 -5.41 -26.33 -19.07
N ILE A 75 -5.99 -25.27 -19.65
CA ILE A 75 -7.41 -24.92 -19.60
C ILE A 75 -8.03 -25.17 -20.98
N SER A 76 -9.22 -25.80 -21.01
CA SER A 76 -9.87 -26.12 -22.27
C SER A 76 -10.16 -24.86 -23.12
N GLY A 77 -10.03 -24.97 -24.45
CA GLY A 77 -10.29 -23.86 -25.36
C GLY A 77 -11.69 -23.24 -25.16
N LYS A 78 -12.71 -24.07 -24.88
CA LYS A 78 -14.07 -23.60 -24.58
C LYS A 78 -14.13 -22.71 -23.33
N LEU A 79 -13.41 -23.10 -22.25
CA LEU A 79 -13.38 -22.30 -21.04
C LEU A 79 -12.56 -21.03 -21.23
N ARG A 80 -11.42 -21.09 -21.93
CA ARG A 80 -10.63 -19.89 -22.26
C ARG A 80 -11.47 -18.85 -23.04
N ALA A 81 -12.18 -19.28 -24.07
CA ALA A 81 -13.07 -18.40 -24.83
C ALA A 81 -14.22 -17.81 -23.98
N LYS A 82 -14.75 -18.57 -23.01
CA LYS A 82 -15.75 -18.08 -22.06
C LYS A 82 -15.15 -17.01 -21.15
N LEU A 83 -13.96 -17.27 -20.55
CA LEU A 83 -13.28 -16.33 -19.68
C LEU A 83 -12.93 -15.02 -20.42
N GLU A 84 -12.44 -15.11 -21.65
CA GLU A 84 -12.16 -13.95 -22.51
C GLU A 84 -13.38 -13.00 -22.66
N GLN A 85 -14.60 -13.58 -22.72
CA GLN A 85 -15.83 -12.79 -22.87
C GLN A 85 -16.25 -12.08 -21.58
N ILE A 86 -16.11 -12.73 -20.41
CA ILE A 86 -16.70 -12.27 -19.16
C ILE A 86 -15.67 -11.77 -18.14
N CYS A 87 -14.38 -12.02 -18.36
CA CYS A 87 -13.30 -11.69 -17.43
C CYS A 87 -12.19 -10.90 -18.10
N GLU A 88 -11.38 -10.27 -17.26
CA GLU A 88 -10.09 -9.69 -17.61
C GLU A 88 -9.06 -9.99 -16.51
N ILE A 89 -7.78 -9.81 -16.82
CA ILE A 89 -6.67 -9.83 -15.89
C ILE A 89 -5.94 -8.51 -16.07
N LYS A 90 -6.29 -7.53 -15.25
CA LYS A 90 -5.85 -6.13 -15.43
C LYS A 90 -5.15 -5.63 -14.16
N ALA A 91 -3.85 -5.38 -14.28
CA ALA A 91 -3.08 -4.70 -13.25
C ALA A 91 -3.19 -3.16 -13.40
N PRO A 92 -2.93 -2.37 -12.34
CA PRO A 92 -2.91 -0.92 -12.44
C PRO A 92 -1.89 -0.43 -13.46
N GLU A 93 -2.24 0.63 -14.18
CA GLU A 93 -1.36 1.26 -15.16
C GLU A 93 -0.13 1.89 -14.48
N VAL A 94 1.06 1.60 -14.98
CA VAL A 94 2.29 2.26 -14.55
C VAL A 94 2.43 3.60 -15.27
N VAL A 95 2.28 4.70 -14.53
CA VAL A 95 2.42 6.06 -15.08
C VAL A 95 3.88 6.51 -15.09
N HIS A 96 4.61 6.23 -14.00
CA HIS A 96 6.03 6.56 -13.90
C HIS A 96 6.82 5.44 -13.24
N ARG A 97 8.09 5.30 -13.67
CA ARG A 97 9.09 4.42 -13.07
C ARG A 97 10.32 5.25 -12.71
N HIS A 98 10.77 5.16 -11.47
CA HIS A 98 11.98 5.83 -11.00
C HIS A 98 12.98 4.79 -10.49
N TYR A 99 14.24 4.98 -10.82
CA TYR A 99 15.33 4.09 -10.44
C TYR A 99 16.38 4.87 -9.68
N SER A 100 16.63 4.53 -8.42
CA SER A 100 17.68 5.09 -7.60
C SER A 100 19.01 4.41 -7.87
N LYS A 101 20.11 5.14 -7.61
CA LYS A 101 21.47 4.62 -7.70
C LYS A 101 21.74 3.47 -6.71
N ASP A 102 21.00 3.40 -5.63
CA ASP A 102 21.11 2.33 -4.62
C ASP A 102 20.29 1.07 -4.96
N GLY A 103 19.72 1.02 -6.17
CA GLY A 103 18.91 -0.07 -6.68
C GLY A 103 17.45 -0.04 -6.24
N THR A 104 17.03 0.95 -5.44
CA THR A 104 15.62 1.19 -5.09
C THR A 104 14.84 1.55 -6.36
N ARG A 105 13.64 0.99 -6.50
CA ARG A 105 12.72 1.29 -7.61
C ARG A 105 11.42 1.82 -7.05
N LYS A 106 10.90 2.89 -7.65
CA LYS A 106 9.59 3.46 -7.32
C LYS A 106 8.70 3.46 -8.56
N TRP A 107 7.50 2.96 -8.40
CA TRP A 107 6.44 3.03 -9.42
C TRP A 107 5.34 3.96 -8.94
N VAL A 108 4.78 4.70 -9.87
CA VAL A 108 3.56 5.47 -9.71
C VAL A 108 2.48 4.77 -10.54
N PHE A 109 1.43 4.32 -9.87
CA PHE A 109 0.31 3.62 -10.50
C PHE A 109 -0.92 4.51 -10.59
N ARG A 110 -1.58 4.46 -11.74
CA ARG A 110 -2.94 5.00 -11.88
C ARG A 110 -3.94 3.98 -11.35
N VAL A 111 -4.85 4.43 -10.48
CA VAL A 111 -5.86 3.60 -9.83
C VAL A 111 -7.24 4.24 -9.96
N GLY A 112 -8.28 3.39 -10.11
CA GLY A 112 -9.66 3.82 -10.37
C GLY A 112 -9.85 4.32 -11.81
N GLU A 113 -10.86 3.79 -12.47
CA GLU A 113 -11.20 4.21 -13.82
C GLU A 113 -11.62 5.68 -13.85
N GLY A 114 -10.99 6.46 -14.74
CA GLY A 114 -11.29 7.88 -14.93
C GLY A 114 -10.99 8.82 -13.74
N SER A 115 -10.50 8.30 -12.60
CA SER A 115 -10.34 9.12 -11.37
C SER A 115 -9.10 10.02 -11.37
N GLY A 116 -8.11 9.75 -12.21
CA GLY A 116 -6.81 10.44 -12.19
C GLY A 116 -5.98 10.19 -10.92
N SER A 117 -6.45 9.33 -10.01
CA SER A 117 -5.79 9.03 -8.74
C SER A 117 -4.51 8.25 -8.94
N LEU A 118 -3.44 8.64 -8.25
CA LEU A 118 -2.14 7.99 -8.31
C LEU A 118 -1.72 7.50 -6.93
N VAL A 119 -1.11 6.32 -6.90
CA VAL A 119 -0.46 5.77 -5.70
C VAL A 119 0.97 5.34 -6.00
N GLU A 120 1.81 5.34 -4.99
CA GLU A 120 3.22 4.98 -5.12
C GLU A 120 3.53 3.65 -4.43
N THR A 121 4.47 2.93 -5.02
CA THR A 121 4.98 1.63 -4.55
C THR A 121 6.50 1.64 -4.67
N VAL A 122 7.19 1.12 -3.65
CA VAL A 122 8.67 1.16 -3.60
C VAL A 122 9.24 -0.22 -3.36
N LEU A 123 10.15 -0.64 -4.23
CA LEU A 123 10.98 -1.84 -4.05
C LEU A 123 12.34 -1.46 -3.49
N ILE A 124 12.68 -2.04 -2.36
CA ILE A 124 13.91 -1.79 -1.63
C ILE A 124 14.75 -3.07 -1.63
N PRO A 125 15.89 -3.10 -2.37
CA PRO A 125 16.83 -4.22 -2.29
C PRO A 125 17.58 -4.22 -0.96
N ALA A 126 17.93 -5.41 -0.44
CA ALA A 126 18.82 -5.50 0.70
C ALA A 126 20.26 -5.22 0.31
N GLU A 127 21.06 -4.76 1.28
CA GLU A 127 22.52 -4.59 1.14
C GLU A 127 23.31 -5.89 1.33
N ASP A 128 22.63 -7.05 1.42
CA ASP A 128 23.36 -8.30 1.54
C ASP A 128 24.15 -8.58 0.25
N LYS A 129 25.31 -9.24 0.39
CA LYS A 129 26.19 -9.56 -0.70
C LYS A 129 25.53 -10.42 -1.80
N THR A 130 24.36 -10.98 -1.49
CA THR A 130 23.61 -11.85 -2.41
C THR A 130 22.54 -11.09 -3.18
N GLY A 131 22.14 -9.88 -2.75
CA GLY A 131 21.02 -9.11 -3.35
C GLY A 131 19.70 -9.88 -3.34
N SER A 132 19.63 -10.96 -2.55
CA SER A 132 18.54 -11.94 -2.60
C SER A 132 17.24 -11.42 -2.02
N ARG A 133 17.30 -10.50 -1.02
CA ARG A 133 16.11 -9.96 -0.39
C ARG A 133 15.66 -8.66 -1.07
N LYS A 134 14.47 -8.68 -1.64
CA LYS A 134 13.79 -7.53 -2.24
C LYS A 134 12.47 -7.31 -1.50
N THR A 135 12.35 -6.19 -0.81
CA THR A 135 11.15 -5.83 -0.03
C THR A 135 10.32 -4.80 -0.79
N LEU A 136 9.07 -5.13 -1.07
CA LEU A 136 8.12 -4.23 -1.70
C LEU A 136 7.26 -3.54 -0.65
N CYS A 137 7.25 -2.21 -0.67
CA CYS A 137 6.37 -1.35 0.12
C CYS A 137 5.17 -0.99 -0.74
N ILE A 138 3.97 -1.47 -0.37
CA ILE A 138 2.73 -1.26 -1.12
C ILE A 138 1.75 -0.36 -0.40
N SER A 139 0.91 0.33 -1.18
CA SER A 139 -0.14 1.24 -0.73
C SER A 139 -1.47 0.51 -0.60
N SER A 140 -2.32 0.97 0.33
CA SER A 140 -3.66 0.43 0.62
C SER A 140 -4.80 1.42 0.41
N GLN A 141 -4.49 2.72 0.29
CA GLN A 141 -5.47 3.80 0.09
C GLN A 141 -4.91 4.85 -0.87
N VAL A 142 -5.79 5.58 -1.52
CA VAL A 142 -5.46 6.84 -2.20
C VAL A 142 -5.47 7.94 -1.14
N GLY A 143 -4.27 8.43 -0.79
CA GLY A 143 -4.07 9.26 0.39
C GLY A 143 -4.11 8.45 1.69
N CYS A 144 -4.46 9.08 2.82
CA CYS A 144 -4.57 8.39 4.11
C CYS A 144 -5.70 8.97 4.95
N ALA A 145 -6.51 8.10 5.55
CA ALA A 145 -7.59 8.52 6.45
C ALA A 145 -7.07 9.08 7.79
N LEU A 146 -5.82 8.76 8.17
CA LEU A 146 -5.16 9.27 9.37
C LEU A 146 -4.36 10.54 9.06
N ASP A 147 -4.21 11.42 10.06
CA ASP A 147 -3.49 12.70 9.94
C ASP A 147 -2.21 12.69 10.79
N CYS A 148 -1.32 11.71 10.58
CA CYS A 148 -0.03 11.68 11.25
C CYS A 148 0.79 12.91 10.86
N SER A 149 1.28 13.66 11.86
CA SER A 149 1.87 14.99 11.66
C SER A 149 3.18 14.99 10.87
N PHE A 150 3.91 13.88 10.90
CA PHE A 150 5.21 13.66 10.25
C PHE A 150 5.10 12.96 8.88
N CYS A 151 3.90 12.68 8.38
CA CYS A 151 3.70 11.88 7.16
C CYS A 151 3.13 12.74 6.01
N SER A 152 3.83 12.77 4.88
CA SER A 152 3.39 13.50 3.67
C SER A 152 2.04 12.97 3.16
N THR A 153 1.87 11.66 3.08
CA THR A 153 0.60 11.04 2.66
C THR A 153 -0.56 11.44 3.56
N GLY A 154 -0.34 11.53 4.89
CA GLY A 154 -1.36 11.99 5.84
C GLY A 154 -1.79 13.44 5.60
N LYS A 155 -0.90 14.29 5.07
CA LYS A 155 -1.18 15.70 4.77
C LYS A 155 -1.94 15.90 3.46
N GLN A 156 -1.91 14.92 2.57
CA GLN A 156 -2.68 14.95 1.32
C GLN A 156 -4.18 14.69 1.53
N GLY A 157 -4.57 14.15 2.69
CA GLY A 157 -5.94 13.75 2.97
C GLY A 157 -6.28 12.36 2.44
N PHE A 158 -7.56 12.04 2.35
CA PHE A 158 -8.08 10.73 1.96
C PHE A 158 -9.10 10.86 0.83
N GLN A 159 -8.97 10.03 -0.17
CA GLN A 159 -9.93 9.96 -1.27
C GLN A 159 -10.78 8.68 -1.21
N ARG A 160 -10.15 7.50 -1.24
CA ARG A 160 -10.81 6.20 -1.21
C ARG A 160 -9.85 5.06 -0.82
N ASP A 161 -10.43 3.94 -0.50
CA ASP A 161 -9.74 2.67 -0.37
C ASP A 161 -9.34 2.11 -1.75
N LEU A 162 -8.24 1.36 -1.79
CA LEU A 162 -7.86 0.57 -2.96
C LEU A 162 -8.62 -0.75 -2.98
N THR A 163 -8.96 -1.23 -4.17
CA THR A 163 -9.54 -2.55 -4.38
C THR A 163 -8.46 -3.65 -4.26
N PRO A 164 -8.84 -4.93 -4.05
CA PRO A 164 -7.86 -6.02 -3.95
C PRO A 164 -6.96 -6.13 -5.18
N ASP A 165 -7.49 -5.94 -6.39
CA ASP A 165 -6.73 -5.96 -7.64
C ASP A 165 -5.75 -4.78 -7.75
N GLU A 166 -6.10 -3.61 -7.24
CA GLU A 166 -5.20 -2.47 -7.15
C GLU A 166 -4.07 -2.68 -6.12
N ILE A 167 -4.36 -3.36 -4.99
CA ILE A 167 -3.35 -3.68 -3.98
C ILE A 167 -2.41 -4.77 -4.49
N ILE A 168 -2.96 -5.90 -4.95
CA ILE A 168 -2.16 -7.03 -5.42
C ILE A 168 -1.45 -6.73 -6.74
N GLY A 169 -2.06 -5.87 -7.57
CA GLY A 169 -1.49 -5.41 -8.83
C GLY A 169 -0.16 -4.68 -8.67
N GLN A 170 0.06 -3.99 -7.54
CA GLN A 170 1.37 -3.39 -7.23
C GLN A 170 2.45 -4.46 -7.09
N LEU A 171 2.14 -5.57 -6.40
CA LEU A 171 3.06 -6.71 -6.26
C LEU A 171 3.25 -7.44 -7.60
N TRP A 172 2.16 -7.62 -8.34
CA TRP A 172 2.18 -8.26 -9.65
C TRP A 172 3.07 -7.48 -10.64
N MET A 173 2.86 -6.17 -10.78
CA MET A 173 3.64 -5.31 -11.67
C MET A 173 5.11 -5.19 -11.26
N ALA A 174 5.40 -5.13 -9.95
CA ALA A 174 6.79 -5.10 -9.48
C ALA A 174 7.54 -6.38 -9.87
N ASN A 175 6.91 -7.56 -9.80
CA ASN A 175 7.50 -8.81 -10.28
C ASN A 175 7.60 -8.84 -11.81
N TYR A 176 6.51 -8.49 -12.51
CA TYR A 176 6.43 -8.49 -13.97
C TYR A 176 7.53 -7.63 -14.61
N SER A 177 7.89 -6.50 -14.00
CA SER A 177 8.96 -5.61 -14.47
C SER A 177 10.36 -6.25 -14.55
N TYR A 178 10.56 -7.43 -13.96
CA TYR A 178 11.77 -8.23 -14.07
C TYR A 178 11.65 -9.35 -15.11
N MET A 179 10.48 -9.51 -15.74
CA MET A 179 10.13 -10.66 -16.54
C MET A 179 9.62 -10.30 -17.93
N GLU A 180 9.62 -9.01 -18.31
CA GLU A 180 9.07 -8.52 -19.58
C GLU A 180 9.64 -9.28 -20.80
N GLU A 181 10.92 -9.68 -20.74
CA GLU A 181 11.59 -10.42 -21.81
C GLU A 181 11.86 -11.91 -21.47
N VAL A 182 11.34 -12.39 -20.31
CA VAL A 182 11.56 -13.77 -19.84
C VAL A 182 10.45 -14.67 -20.37
N PRO A 183 10.79 -15.83 -20.99
CA PRO A 183 9.79 -16.83 -21.43
C PRO A 183 8.88 -17.24 -20.26
N VAL A 184 7.58 -17.43 -20.53
CA VAL A 184 6.57 -17.73 -19.49
C VAL A 184 6.97 -18.88 -18.58
N ALA A 185 7.55 -19.95 -19.15
CA ALA A 185 7.97 -21.15 -18.40
C ALA A 185 9.16 -20.90 -17.45
N GLU A 186 9.90 -19.81 -17.64
CA GLU A 186 11.11 -19.45 -16.86
C GLU A 186 10.87 -18.30 -15.89
N ARG A 187 9.64 -17.78 -15.84
CA ARG A 187 9.29 -16.67 -14.96
C ARG A 187 9.28 -17.08 -13.51
N GLU A 188 10.02 -16.36 -12.69
CA GLU A 188 10.11 -16.57 -11.25
C GLU A 188 9.90 -15.27 -10.49
N ARG A 189 9.27 -15.37 -9.32
CA ARG A 189 9.04 -14.23 -8.45
C ARG A 189 10.35 -13.59 -7.95
N SER A 190 10.55 -12.32 -8.21
CA SER A 190 11.69 -11.52 -7.75
C SER A 190 11.48 -10.90 -6.36
N VAL A 191 10.26 -10.45 -6.05
CA VAL A 191 9.93 -9.85 -4.75
C VAL A 191 9.87 -10.92 -3.67
N THR A 192 10.65 -10.76 -2.60
CA THR A 192 10.76 -11.76 -1.53
C THR A 192 9.94 -11.39 -0.29
N ASN A 193 9.74 -10.11 -0.03
CA ASN A 193 9.03 -9.59 1.14
C ASN A 193 8.05 -8.49 0.72
N VAL A 194 6.90 -8.42 1.39
CA VAL A 194 5.93 -7.33 1.21
C VAL A 194 5.67 -6.67 2.56
N VAL A 195 5.67 -5.34 2.57
CA VAL A 195 5.28 -4.53 3.72
C VAL A 195 4.19 -3.56 3.32
N MET A 196 3.08 -3.54 4.04
CA MET A 196 1.99 -2.58 3.85
C MET A 196 2.30 -1.31 4.63
N MET A 197 3.29 -0.54 4.13
CA MET A 197 3.82 0.69 4.74
C MET A 197 3.83 1.85 3.74
N GLY A 198 3.11 1.71 2.63
CA GLY A 198 2.92 2.75 1.62
C GLY A 198 1.86 3.76 2.02
N MET A 199 1.09 4.23 1.04
CA MET A 199 0.02 5.18 1.29
C MET A 199 -1.19 4.50 1.95
N GLY A 200 -1.73 5.12 3.02
CA GLY A 200 -2.94 4.68 3.71
C GLY A 200 -2.71 3.95 5.04
N GLU A 201 -3.81 3.70 5.74
CA GLU A 201 -3.88 2.83 6.93
C GLU A 201 -4.55 1.50 6.53
N PRO A 202 -3.78 0.40 6.45
CA PRO A 202 -4.30 -0.87 5.94
C PRO A 202 -5.52 -1.41 6.70
N LEU A 203 -5.56 -1.22 8.02
CA LEU A 203 -6.68 -1.73 8.83
C LEU A 203 -7.98 -0.92 8.66
N LEU A 204 -7.95 0.24 8.00
CA LEU A 204 -9.16 0.95 7.60
C LEU A 204 -9.71 0.46 6.25
N ASN A 205 -8.88 -0.20 5.44
CA ASN A 205 -9.28 -0.92 4.22
C ASN A 205 -9.20 -2.44 4.43
N TYR A 206 -9.83 -2.93 5.49
CA TYR A 206 -9.59 -4.25 6.04
C TYR A 206 -9.83 -5.40 5.06
N ASP A 207 -11.01 -5.42 4.42
CA ASP A 207 -11.43 -6.57 3.60
C ASP A 207 -10.58 -6.72 2.33
N ALA A 208 -10.26 -5.61 1.67
CA ALA A 208 -9.39 -5.61 0.49
C ALA A 208 -7.95 -6.00 0.83
N VAL A 209 -7.44 -5.51 1.96
CA VAL A 209 -6.11 -5.85 2.47
C VAL A 209 -6.04 -7.32 2.87
N LEU A 210 -7.06 -7.84 3.57
CA LEU A 210 -7.13 -9.25 3.96
C LEU A 210 -7.15 -10.17 2.73
N SER A 211 -8.01 -9.86 1.73
CA SER A 211 -8.08 -10.60 0.46
C SER A 211 -6.72 -10.62 -0.24
N SER A 212 -6.04 -9.47 -0.32
CA SER A 212 -4.71 -9.35 -0.93
C SER A 212 -3.65 -10.17 -0.20
N MET A 213 -3.67 -10.19 1.14
CA MET A 213 -2.75 -11.01 1.94
C MET A 213 -3.00 -12.50 1.74
N HIS A 214 -4.26 -12.94 1.62
CA HIS A 214 -4.57 -14.34 1.27
C HIS A 214 -3.96 -14.72 -0.08
N ILE A 215 -4.03 -13.85 -1.11
CA ILE A 215 -3.38 -14.09 -2.41
C ILE A 215 -1.86 -14.16 -2.25
N MET A 216 -1.24 -13.28 -1.44
CA MET A 216 0.21 -13.31 -1.21
C MET A 216 0.68 -14.63 -0.59
N LEU A 217 -0.10 -15.22 0.34
CA LEU A 217 0.26 -16.45 1.05
C LEU A 217 -0.11 -17.71 0.28
N ASP A 218 -1.05 -17.65 -0.67
CA ASP A 218 -1.57 -18.81 -1.37
C ASP A 218 -0.52 -19.48 -2.25
N ASP A 219 -0.36 -20.82 -2.12
CA ASP A 219 0.62 -21.61 -2.85
C ASP A 219 0.39 -21.66 -4.37
N PHE A 220 -0.85 -21.42 -4.83
CA PHE A 220 -1.16 -21.27 -6.26
C PHE A 220 -0.98 -19.83 -6.76
N ALA A 221 -0.73 -18.87 -5.85
CA ALA A 221 -0.41 -17.50 -6.22
C ALA A 221 1.07 -17.20 -5.93
N PHE A 222 1.35 -16.25 -5.01
CA PHE A 222 2.75 -15.87 -4.74
C PHE A 222 3.47 -16.82 -3.79
N GLY A 223 2.79 -17.68 -3.03
CA GLY A 223 3.40 -18.65 -2.10
C GLY A 223 4.37 -18.01 -1.11
N MET A 224 4.05 -16.81 -0.60
CA MET A 224 4.93 -16.12 0.34
C MET A 224 4.81 -16.72 1.73
N SER A 225 5.94 -16.86 2.42
CA SER A 225 5.91 -17.23 3.84
C SER A 225 5.23 -16.14 4.67
N LYS A 226 4.44 -16.53 5.66
CA LYS A 226 3.74 -15.65 6.63
C LYS A 226 4.66 -14.57 7.23
N ARG A 227 5.94 -14.89 7.47
CA ARG A 227 6.96 -13.97 8.01
C ARG A 227 7.47 -12.94 7.00
N ARG A 228 7.15 -13.12 5.72
CA ARG A 228 7.56 -12.23 4.62
C ARG A 228 6.47 -11.28 4.18
N VAL A 229 5.28 -11.39 4.75
CA VAL A 229 4.18 -10.44 4.60
C VAL A 229 3.99 -9.72 5.93
N THR A 230 4.16 -8.39 5.93
CA THR A 230 4.04 -7.56 7.12
C THR A 230 2.91 -6.56 6.93
N LEU A 231 1.91 -6.62 7.80
CA LEU A 231 0.92 -5.56 7.93
C LEU A 231 1.44 -4.52 8.93
N SER A 232 1.44 -3.25 8.53
CA SER A 232 1.76 -2.12 9.42
C SER A 232 0.50 -1.35 9.74
N THR A 233 0.34 -0.92 11.00
CA THR A 233 -0.80 -0.11 11.42
C THR A 233 -0.41 0.94 12.43
N SER A 234 -1.11 2.07 12.39
CA SER A 234 -1.02 3.10 13.42
C SER A 234 -1.85 2.76 14.69
N GLY A 235 -2.55 1.61 14.70
CA GLY A 235 -3.23 1.12 15.89
C GLY A 235 -4.76 1.21 15.85
N VAL A 236 -5.40 0.70 14.81
CA VAL A 236 -6.86 0.48 14.77
C VAL A 236 -7.17 -0.77 15.62
N VAL A 237 -7.23 -0.60 16.95
CA VAL A 237 -7.25 -1.69 17.95
C VAL A 237 -8.27 -2.79 17.66
N PRO A 238 -9.56 -2.53 17.39
CA PRO A 238 -10.52 -3.61 17.12
C PRO A 238 -10.16 -4.44 15.88
N LYS A 239 -9.49 -3.82 14.91
CA LYS A 239 -9.06 -4.52 13.69
C LYS A 239 -7.79 -5.34 13.90
N ILE A 240 -6.94 -5.01 14.87
CA ILE A 240 -5.82 -5.86 15.29
C ILE A 240 -6.36 -7.17 15.90
N ASP A 241 -7.37 -7.08 16.75
CA ASP A 241 -8.01 -8.24 17.34
C ASP A 241 -8.72 -9.13 16.29
N GLN A 242 -9.36 -8.51 15.29
CA GLN A 242 -9.96 -9.20 14.15
C GLN A 242 -8.88 -9.87 13.29
N LEU A 243 -7.80 -9.17 12.95
CA LEU A 243 -6.67 -9.70 12.17
C LEU A 243 -6.07 -10.95 12.82
N ALA A 244 -5.99 -10.95 14.16
CA ALA A 244 -5.52 -12.12 14.90
C ALA A 244 -6.38 -13.36 14.67
N GLN A 245 -7.65 -13.25 14.31
CA GLN A 245 -8.54 -14.37 13.99
C GLN A 245 -8.41 -14.80 12.53
N ASP A 246 -8.28 -13.83 11.62
CA ASP A 246 -8.48 -14.04 10.19
C ASP A 246 -7.22 -14.50 9.45
N ILE A 247 -6.01 -14.06 9.88
CA ILE A 247 -4.78 -14.40 9.17
C ILE A 247 -3.56 -14.36 10.09
N ASP A 248 -2.55 -15.19 9.82
CA ASP A 248 -1.26 -15.20 10.51
C ASP A 248 -0.18 -14.54 9.64
N VAL A 249 0.16 -13.30 9.94
CA VAL A 249 1.21 -12.52 9.26
C VAL A 249 2.06 -11.75 10.27
N ALA A 250 3.18 -11.19 9.85
CA ALA A 250 3.97 -10.30 10.70
C ALA A 250 3.23 -8.97 10.92
N LEU A 251 3.27 -8.43 12.14
CA LEU A 251 2.65 -7.17 12.50
C LEU A 251 3.72 -6.11 12.85
N ALA A 252 3.56 -4.92 12.26
CA ALA A 252 4.32 -3.73 12.61
C ALA A 252 3.40 -2.65 13.18
N ILE A 253 3.86 -1.94 14.19
CA ILE A 253 3.13 -0.87 14.85
C ILE A 253 3.86 0.45 14.63
N SER A 254 3.21 1.38 13.94
CA SER A 254 3.62 2.78 13.83
C SER A 254 3.39 3.47 15.15
N LEU A 255 4.35 3.31 16.09
CA LEU A 255 4.22 3.79 17.47
C LEU A 255 4.58 5.27 17.60
N HIS A 256 5.79 5.64 17.22
CA HIS A 256 6.36 6.98 17.07
C HIS A 256 6.40 7.88 18.31
N ALA A 257 5.81 7.47 19.42
CA ALA A 257 5.88 8.15 20.70
C ALA A 257 5.77 7.17 21.87
N PRO A 258 6.45 7.43 23.02
CA PRO A 258 6.46 6.51 24.15
C PRO A 258 5.39 6.80 25.19
N ASN A 259 4.60 7.88 25.03
CA ASN A 259 3.51 8.29 25.93
C ASN A 259 2.32 8.82 25.11
N ASP A 260 1.14 8.86 25.74
CA ASP A 260 -0.11 9.25 25.08
C ASP A 260 -0.16 10.73 24.70
N GLU A 261 0.44 11.61 25.52
CA GLU A 261 0.45 13.06 25.27
C GLU A 261 1.10 13.34 23.91
N LEU A 262 2.32 12.90 23.73
CA LEU A 262 3.07 13.09 22.49
C LEU A 262 2.46 12.31 21.33
N ARG A 263 1.94 11.09 21.59
CA ARG A 263 1.33 10.28 20.54
C ARG A 263 0.03 10.88 20.03
N ASN A 264 -0.74 11.55 20.86
CA ASN A 264 -1.96 12.27 20.45
C ASN A 264 -1.69 13.37 19.42
N GLU A 265 -0.49 13.95 19.45
CA GLU A 265 -0.05 14.97 18.50
C GLU A 265 0.51 14.35 17.23
N LEU A 266 1.38 13.34 17.36
CA LEU A 266 2.07 12.73 16.22
C LEU A 266 1.18 11.76 15.45
N VAL A 267 0.34 10.99 16.14
CA VAL A 267 -0.49 9.91 15.60
C VAL A 267 -1.91 10.03 16.15
N PRO A 268 -2.78 10.90 15.58
CA PRO A 268 -4.05 11.31 16.19
C PRO A 268 -5.04 10.20 16.51
N ILE A 269 -4.95 9.02 15.88
CA ILE A 269 -5.79 7.86 16.22
C ILE A 269 -5.58 7.41 17.67
N ASN A 270 -4.47 7.77 18.30
CA ASN A 270 -4.21 7.51 19.72
C ASN A 270 -5.28 8.08 20.66
N LYS A 271 -5.91 9.20 20.29
CA LYS A 271 -7.04 9.78 21.03
C LYS A 271 -8.22 8.82 21.15
N LYS A 272 -8.40 7.96 20.13
CA LYS A 272 -9.45 6.94 20.10
C LYS A 272 -8.99 5.62 20.74
N TYR A 273 -7.73 5.26 20.54
CA TYR A 273 -7.12 4.02 21.03
C TYR A 273 -5.78 4.34 21.71
N PRO A 274 -5.81 4.69 23.02
CA PRO A 274 -4.60 5.01 23.78
C PRO A 274 -3.58 3.86 23.84
N LEU A 275 -2.33 4.18 24.14
CA LEU A 275 -1.23 3.23 24.18
C LEU A 275 -1.52 1.97 25.00
N ALA A 276 -2.18 2.10 26.14
CA ALA A 276 -2.53 0.94 26.97
C ALA A 276 -3.40 -0.08 26.21
N GLN A 277 -4.38 0.40 25.45
CA GLN A 277 -5.24 -0.46 24.61
C GLN A 277 -4.46 -1.06 23.45
N LEU A 278 -3.62 -0.26 22.78
CA LEU A 278 -2.79 -0.71 21.66
C LEU A 278 -1.81 -1.80 22.10
N ILE A 279 -1.08 -1.60 23.21
CA ILE A 279 -0.14 -2.59 23.74
C ILE A 279 -0.87 -3.88 24.13
N ALA A 280 -2.01 -3.78 24.78
CA ALA A 280 -2.83 -4.96 25.11
C ALA A 280 -3.31 -5.73 23.86
N ALA A 281 -3.70 -5.03 22.79
CA ALA A 281 -4.05 -5.67 21.52
C ALA A 281 -2.84 -6.38 20.89
N CYS A 282 -1.66 -5.77 20.93
CA CYS A 282 -0.41 -6.39 20.46
C CYS A 282 -0.08 -7.67 21.26
N GLN A 283 -0.26 -7.64 22.58
CA GLN A 283 -0.07 -8.83 23.42
C GLN A 283 -1.04 -9.96 23.05
N ARG A 284 -2.33 -9.65 22.84
CA ARG A 284 -3.32 -10.64 22.38
C ARG A 284 -2.98 -11.19 20.99
N TYR A 285 -2.50 -10.31 20.10
CA TYR A 285 -2.08 -10.73 18.76
C TYR A 285 -0.96 -11.76 18.79
N ILE A 286 0.05 -11.57 19.67
CA ILE A 286 1.19 -12.49 19.81
C ILE A 286 0.79 -13.79 20.54
N ALA A 287 -0.08 -13.70 21.53
CA ALA A 287 -0.41 -14.82 22.43
C ALA A 287 -1.15 -15.97 21.74
N LYS A 288 -1.67 -15.75 20.53
CA LYS A 288 -2.68 -16.63 19.94
C LYS A 288 -2.14 -17.96 19.43
N ASP A 289 -0.86 -18.12 19.10
CA ASP A 289 -0.41 -19.37 18.45
C ASP A 289 1.04 -19.79 18.74
N GLY A 290 1.26 -21.11 18.66
CA GLY A 290 2.48 -21.83 18.99
C GLY A 290 3.73 -21.50 18.14
N ASN A 291 4.72 -22.39 18.22
CA ASN A 291 6.11 -22.18 17.75
C ASN A 291 6.30 -21.87 16.25
N GLU A 292 5.31 -22.11 15.39
CA GLU A 292 5.41 -21.90 13.93
C GLU A 292 4.78 -20.57 13.43
N SER A 293 4.13 -19.82 14.34
CA SER A 293 3.48 -18.54 13.98
C SER A 293 4.48 -17.48 13.55
N ALA A 294 4.06 -16.59 12.63
CA ALA A 294 4.76 -15.35 12.32
C ALA A 294 4.73 -14.35 13.50
N ARG A 295 3.88 -14.58 14.48
CA ARG A 295 3.52 -13.69 15.60
C ARG A 295 4.41 -13.80 16.84
N LYS A 296 5.67 -14.17 16.68
CA LYS A 296 6.61 -14.27 17.84
C LYS A 296 6.93 -12.92 18.50
N HIS A 297 6.77 -11.84 17.80
CA HIS A 297 7.00 -10.47 18.21
C HIS A 297 6.31 -9.51 17.26
N VAL A 298 6.08 -8.29 17.72
CA VAL A 298 5.71 -7.17 16.85
C VAL A 298 6.95 -6.36 16.48
N THR A 299 6.90 -5.68 15.34
CA THR A 299 7.90 -4.68 14.98
C THR A 299 7.39 -3.30 15.38
N ILE A 300 8.14 -2.56 16.18
CA ILE A 300 7.84 -1.19 16.58
C ILE A 300 8.57 -0.25 15.63
N GLU A 301 7.82 0.49 14.83
CA GLU A 301 8.34 1.54 13.98
C GLU A 301 8.34 2.86 14.76
N TYR A 302 9.50 3.51 14.84
CA TYR A 302 9.69 4.73 15.63
C TYR A 302 10.45 5.78 14.81
N VAL A 303 9.75 6.78 14.28
CA VAL A 303 10.36 7.90 13.56
C VAL A 303 11.10 8.79 14.56
N MET A 304 12.34 9.20 14.21
CA MET A 304 13.19 10.04 15.08
C MET A 304 13.09 11.50 14.64
N LEU A 305 12.35 12.31 15.41
CA LEU A 305 12.09 13.72 15.18
C LEU A 305 12.92 14.57 16.15
N GLU A 306 13.76 15.45 15.59
CA GLU A 306 14.69 16.28 16.38
C GLU A 306 13.97 17.14 17.41
N GLY A 307 14.40 17.02 18.67
CA GLY A 307 13.86 17.76 19.81
C GLY A 307 12.41 17.41 20.21
N VAL A 308 11.79 16.44 19.55
CA VAL A 308 10.37 16.08 19.76
C VAL A 308 10.21 14.76 20.50
N ASN A 309 10.73 13.67 19.95
CA ASN A 309 10.59 12.32 20.50
C ASN A 309 11.92 11.58 20.66
N ASP A 310 13.05 12.26 20.49
CA ASP A 310 14.40 11.70 20.42
C ASP A 310 15.23 11.90 21.69
N GLN A 311 14.64 12.45 22.76
CA GLN A 311 15.35 12.71 24.01
C GLN A 311 15.62 11.42 24.80
N PRO A 312 16.64 11.37 25.68
CA PRO A 312 16.97 10.20 26.51
C PRO A 312 15.77 9.71 27.33
N GLU A 313 14.95 10.64 27.85
CA GLU A 313 13.75 10.35 28.62
C GLU A 313 12.73 9.56 27.81
N HIS A 314 12.60 9.83 26.51
CA HIS A 314 11.71 9.10 25.61
C HIS A 314 12.18 7.66 25.41
N ALA A 315 13.50 7.41 25.36
CA ALA A 315 14.03 6.03 25.33
C ALA A 315 13.68 5.27 26.61
N GLN A 316 13.82 5.89 27.78
CA GLN A 316 13.46 5.28 29.07
C GLN A 316 11.95 5.02 29.19
N GLN A 317 11.11 5.93 28.70
CA GLN A 317 9.66 5.72 28.65
C GLN A 317 9.31 4.56 27.72
N LEU A 318 9.97 4.47 26.55
CA LEU A 318 9.76 3.38 25.60
C LEU A 318 10.11 2.01 26.19
N LEU A 319 11.22 1.92 26.94
CA LEU A 319 11.61 0.71 27.68
C LEU A 319 10.51 0.27 28.67
N LYS A 320 9.95 1.22 29.42
CA LYS A 320 8.86 0.93 30.37
C LYS A 320 7.60 0.46 29.65
N LEU A 321 7.24 1.14 28.56
CA LEU A 321 6.05 0.82 27.75
C LEU A 321 6.12 -0.60 27.15
N LEU A 322 7.28 -0.98 26.64
CA LEU A 322 7.46 -2.25 25.90
C LEU A 322 7.94 -3.41 26.78
N LYS A 323 8.14 -3.20 28.09
CA LYS A 323 8.73 -4.20 29.01
C LYS A 323 8.12 -5.61 28.88
N ASN A 324 6.81 -5.71 28.69
CA ASN A 324 6.07 -6.97 28.64
C ASN A 324 5.56 -7.30 27.23
N LEU A 325 6.10 -6.67 26.20
CA LEU A 325 5.73 -6.91 24.82
C LEU A 325 6.94 -7.43 24.03
N PRO A 326 6.98 -8.72 23.64
CA PRO A 326 8.00 -9.21 22.72
C PRO A 326 8.02 -8.37 21.45
N SER A 327 9.07 -7.61 21.24
CA SER A 327 9.15 -6.65 20.14
C SER A 327 10.58 -6.46 19.62
N LYS A 328 10.66 -6.07 18.33
CA LYS A 328 11.84 -5.49 17.71
C LYS A 328 11.56 -4.03 17.42
N ILE A 329 12.57 -3.18 17.47
CA ILE A 329 12.42 -1.74 17.29
C ILE A 329 13.19 -1.31 16.05
N ASN A 330 12.52 -0.61 15.16
CA ASN A 330 13.10 0.06 13.99
C ASN A 330 13.09 1.56 14.26
N LEU A 331 14.24 2.16 14.45
CA LEU A 331 14.40 3.61 14.49
C LEU A 331 14.49 4.12 13.05
N ILE A 332 13.59 5.02 12.68
CA ILE A 332 13.51 5.59 11.34
C ILE A 332 14.00 7.04 11.42
N PRO A 333 15.21 7.37 10.93
CA PRO A 333 15.60 8.76 10.77
C PRO A 333 14.53 9.48 9.95
N PHE A 334 14.06 10.62 10.43
CA PHE A 334 13.01 11.37 9.73
C PHE A 334 13.51 11.79 8.33
N ASN A 335 12.68 11.58 7.33
CA ASN A 335 12.93 12.02 5.96
C ASN A 335 12.10 13.29 5.71
N PRO A 336 12.73 14.46 5.64
CA PRO A 336 12.03 15.72 5.41
C PRO A 336 11.30 15.71 4.08
N PHE A 337 10.16 16.38 4.04
CA PHE A 337 9.40 16.68 2.82
C PHE A 337 9.06 18.18 2.82
N PRO A 338 8.66 18.76 1.67
CA PRO A 338 8.38 20.20 1.60
C PRO A 338 7.40 20.64 2.69
N HIS A 339 7.80 21.68 3.44
CA HIS A 339 7.04 22.24 4.55
C HIS A 339 6.80 21.31 5.76
N ALA A 340 7.57 20.23 5.90
CA ALA A 340 7.51 19.39 7.09
C ALA A 340 7.85 20.23 8.35
N PRO A 341 7.08 20.06 9.45
CA PRO A 341 7.31 20.87 10.67
C PRO A 341 8.46 20.36 11.53
N TYR A 342 9.13 19.29 11.14
CA TYR A 342 10.13 18.56 11.94
C TYR A 342 11.49 18.54 11.26
N GLY A 343 12.54 18.49 12.09
CA GLY A 343 13.91 18.20 11.70
C GLY A 343 14.25 16.71 11.88
N ARG A 344 15.31 16.28 11.19
CA ARG A 344 15.89 14.95 11.35
C ARG A 344 16.81 14.95 12.57
N SER A 345 16.63 14.06 13.50
CA SER A 345 17.53 13.86 14.65
C SER A 345 18.97 13.63 14.21
N SER A 346 19.94 14.18 14.95
CA SER A 346 21.35 13.97 14.66
C SER A 346 21.73 12.49 14.76
N ARG A 347 22.72 12.07 13.96
CA ARG A 347 23.22 10.68 13.97
C ARG A 347 23.64 10.22 15.38
N ASN A 348 24.33 11.08 16.14
CA ASN A 348 24.76 10.77 17.49
C ASN A 348 23.56 10.54 18.44
N ARG A 349 22.51 11.35 18.31
CA ARG A 349 21.27 11.20 19.07
C ARG A 349 20.60 9.85 18.78
N ILE A 350 20.47 9.48 17.50
CA ILE A 350 19.87 8.22 17.07
C ILE A 350 20.69 7.02 17.60
N ILE A 351 22.02 7.07 17.50
CA ILE A 351 22.91 6.01 18.02
C ILE A 351 22.80 5.89 19.56
N SER A 352 22.77 7.01 20.27
CA SER A 352 22.60 7.00 21.73
C SER A 352 21.24 6.41 22.15
N PHE A 353 20.17 6.78 21.45
CA PHE A 353 18.82 6.24 21.65
C PHE A 353 18.80 4.72 21.38
N GLN A 354 19.37 4.27 20.26
CA GLN A 354 19.53 2.85 19.93
C GLN A 354 20.29 2.11 21.03
N LYS A 355 21.41 2.67 21.47
CA LYS A 355 22.25 2.04 22.50
C LYS A 355 21.46 1.82 23.79
N THR A 356 20.71 2.82 24.25
CA THR A 356 19.85 2.71 25.44
C THR A 356 18.87 1.53 25.34
N LEU A 357 18.23 1.36 24.17
CA LEU A 357 17.29 0.27 23.94
C LEU A 357 17.99 -1.10 23.84
N SER A 358 19.15 -1.14 23.18
CA SER A 358 19.92 -2.38 22.98
C SER A 358 20.56 -2.87 24.28
N ASP A 359 21.09 -1.97 25.12
CA ASP A 359 21.64 -2.29 26.43
C ASP A 359 20.57 -2.89 27.38
N ALA A 360 19.30 -2.55 27.16
CA ALA A 360 18.16 -3.14 27.86
C ALA A 360 17.65 -4.46 27.24
N GLY A 361 18.32 -5.00 26.22
CA GLY A 361 18.04 -6.30 25.62
C GLY A 361 17.09 -6.29 24.41
N PHE A 362 16.66 -5.11 23.93
CA PHE A 362 15.84 -5.04 22.71
C PHE A 362 16.69 -5.17 21.45
N VAL A 363 16.18 -5.93 20.47
CA VAL A 363 16.71 -5.87 19.09
C VAL A 363 16.28 -4.53 18.50
N CYS A 364 17.22 -3.60 18.38
CA CYS A 364 16.97 -2.24 17.89
C CYS A 364 17.83 -1.96 16.65
N THR A 365 17.19 -1.68 15.53
CA THR A 365 17.86 -1.36 14.25
C THR A 365 17.61 0.08 13.87
N ILE A 366 18.60 0.71 13.22
CA ILE A 366 18.43 2.02 12.57
C ILE A 366 18.18 1.76 11.09
N ARG A 367 17.03 2.21 10.60
CA ARG A 367 16.68 2.08 9.18
C ARG A 367 17.57 3.02 8.36
N GLN A 368 18.23 2.48 7.38
CA GLN A 368 18.91 3.31 6.38
C GLN A 368 17.90 3.93 5.42
N THR A 369 18.06 5.21 5.13
CA THR A 369 17.28 5.89 4.09
C THR A 369 17.66 5.29 2.75
N ARG A 370 16.66 4.94 1.94
CA ARG A 370 16.81 4.36 0.61
C ARG A 370 15.98 5.15 -0.38
N GLY A 371 16.49 5.27 -1.62
CA GLY A 371 15.81 6.01 -2.67
C GLY A 371 15.63 7.49 -2.36
N ASP A 372 16.57 8.10 -1.64
CA ASP A 372 16.51 9.52 -1.24
C ASP A 372 16.54 10.44 -2.47
N ASP A 373 17.24 10.03 -3.52
CA ASP A 373 17.35 10.74 -4.81
C ASP A 373 16.08 10.67 -5.68
N ILE A 374 15.09 9.85 -5.28
CA ILE A 374 13.82 9.69 -5.99
C ILE A 374 12.59 9.86 -5.07
N ASP A 375 12.74 10.48 -3.89
CA ASP A 375 11.68 10.69 -2.90
C ASP A 375 10.91 9.39 -2.57
N ALA A 376 11.64 8.28 -2.39
CA ALA A 376 11.08 6.96 -2.13
C ALA A 376 11.17 6.53 -0.66
N ALA A 377 11.62 7.40 0.23
CA ALA A 377 11.78 7.06 1.64
C ALA A 377 10.42 7.03 2.39
N CYS A 378 10.40 6.36 3.55
CA CYS A 378 9.21 6.29 4.39
C CYS A 378 8.71 7.69 4.78
N GLY A 379 7.41 7.89 4.63
CA GLY A 379 6.73 9.15 4.94
C GLY A 379 6.76 10.19 3.82
N GLN A 380 7.47 9.93 2.71
CA GLN A 380 7.60 10.87 1.58
C GLN A 380 6.63 10.59 0.43
N LEU A 381 5.95 9.44 0.40
CA LEU A 381 5.12 9.05 -0.73
C LEU A 381 3.98 10.07 -1.00
N VAL A 382 3.88 10.48 -2.25
CA VAL A 382 2.98 11.55 -2.72
C VAL A 382 2.23 11.06 -3.96
N GLY A 383 0.96 10.68 -3.78
CA GLY A 383 0.05 10.37 -4.89
C GLY A 383 -0.65 11.63 -5.43
N GLN A 384 -1.39 11.50 -6.53
CA GLN A 384 -2.44 12.46 -6.87
C GLN A 384 -3.72 12.05 -6.14
N VAL A 385 -4.16 12.92 -5.22
CA VAL A 385 -5.30 12.66 -4.32
C VAL A 385 -6.33 13.76 -4.47
N ALA A 386 -7.57 13.40 -4.82
CA ALA A 386 -8.71 14.31 -4.68
C ALA A 386 -9.16 14.28 -3.20
N ASP A 387 -8.60 15.19 -2.40
CA ASP A 387 -8.78 15.21 -0.94
C ASP A 387 -10.24 15.47 -0.55
N ARG A 388 -10.95 14.44 -0.09
CA ARG A 388 -12.32 14.54 0.45
C ARG A 388 -12.38 15.10 1.87
N THR A 389 -11.25 15.18 2.56
CA THR A 389 -11.15 15.63 3.96
C THR A 389 -10.78 17.12 4.08
N ARG A 390 -10.44 17.76 2.98
CA ARG A 390 -9.88 19.13 2.91
C ARG A 390 -8.63 19.33 3.77
N ARG A 391 -7.91 18.29 4.08
CA ARG A 391 -6.72 18.31 4.94
C ARG A 391 -5.54 18.99 4.26
N ALA A 392 -5.36 18.73 2.96
CA ALA A 392 -4.33 19.38 2.17
C ALA A 392 -4.49 20.92 2.19
N GLU A 393 -5.72 21.42 2.04
CA GLU A 393 -6.03 22.84 2.12
C GLU A 393 -5.75 23.43 3.51
N GLN A 394 -6.18 22.74 4.57
CA GLN A 394 -5.91 23.15 5.96
C GLN A 394 -4.42 23.17 6.28
N TRP A 395 -3.68 22.19 5.78
CA TRP A 395 -2.23 22.12 5.94
C TRP A 395 -1.54 23.28 5.25
N GLN A 396 -1.88 23.59 4.01
CA GLN A 396 -1.33 24.73 3.27
C GLN A 396 -1.57 26.04 3.99
N LYS A 397 -2.77 26.26 4.55
CA LYS A 397 -3.08 27.44 5.37
C LYS A 397 -2.18 27.54 6.61
N LYS A 398 -1.97 26.45 7.33
CA LYS A 398 -1.08 26.42 8.51
C LYS A 398 0.38 26.69 8.14
N VAL A 399 0.84 26.16 7.02
CA VAL A 399 2.20 26.41 6.51
C VAL A 399 2.38 27.90 6.16
N ALA A 400 1.41 28.48 5.44
CA ALA A 400 1.45 29.88 5.07
C ALA A 400 1.47 30.81 6.31
N GLN A 401 0.62 30.55 7.30
CA GLN A 401 0.61 31.29 8.57
C GLN A 401 1.97 31.22 9.29
N ARG A 402 2.58 30.03 9.35
CA ARG A 402 3.88 29.86 10.00
C ARG A 402 4.99 30.61 9.27
N GLN A 403 4.99 30.61 7.93
CA GLN A 403 5.95 31.37 7.14
C GLN A 403 5.80 32.89 7.35
N GLU A 404 4.57 33.37 7.48
CA GLU A 404 4.30 34.78 7.76
C GLU A 404 4.79 35.21 9.15
N ILE A 405 4.55 34.38 10.18
CA ILE A 405 5.08 34.62 11.54
C ILE A 405 6.61 34.70 11.52
N LEU A 406 7.29 33.78 10.82
CA LEU A 406 8.75 33.78 10.72
C LEU A 406 9.29 35.00 9.98
N ARG A 407 8.58 35.53 8.98
CA ARG A 407 8.95 36.78 8.26
C ARG A 407 8.77 38.03 9.11
N THR A 408 7.84 38.01 10.07
CA THR A 408 7.55 39.17 10.95
C THR A 408 8.44 39.20 12.20
N GLN A 409 9.13 38.09 12.52
CA GLN A 409 10.03 37.98 13.66
C GLN A 409 11.52 38.10 13.30
N GLY A 410 11.86 38.18 12.03
CA GLY A 410 13.21 38.42 11.49
C GLY A 410 13.32 39.78 10.84
#